data_07ee1dd45f83db95db4ecaa506abc3e7
#
_entry.id   07ee1dd45f83db95db4ecaa506abc3e7
#
_cell.length_a   1.000
_cell.length_b   1.000
_cell.length_c   1.000
_cell.angle_alpha   90.00
_cell.angle_beta   90.00
_cell.angle_gamma   90.00
#
_symmetry.space_group_name_H-M   'P 1'
#
loop_
_entity.id
_entity.type
_entity.pdbx_description
1 polymer ?
#
loop_
_entity_poly.entity_id
_entity_poly.type
_entity_poly.pdbx_seq_one_letter_code
_entity_poly.pdbx_strand_id
1 'polypeptide(L)'
;MNKTTAETNQDIAYLLSNNLSRLLSEFSRDFERRIWQALDARGYPDIRPSHSAVFANLGLGAVRVTELAERAQVTQQAMGKMLKELERMGYVARDVDSDDKRAKEIRLTEPGIELVTDSLAVVDEVRGHYATKLGGMQELEKLEASLRDAVRKLELDYLPESWVDPQRG
;
A
#
# COMPACT_ATOMS: atom_id res chain seq x y z
N MET A 1 44.54 -17.12 4.92
CA MET A 1 44.80 -15.68 4.66
C MET A 1 43.82 -14.88 5.52
N ASN A 2 44.30 -14.18 6.54
CA ASN A 2 43.42 -13.34 7.35
C ASN A 2 43.05 -12.10 6.53
N LYS A 3 41.73 -11.93 6.25
CA LYS A 3 41.21 -10.67 5.71
C LYS A 3 41.50 -9.54 6.69
N THR A 4 41.86 -8.38 6.18
CA THR A 4 42.01 -7.18 7.02
C THR A 4 40.66 -6.76 7.58
N THR A 5 40.64 -6.04 8.70
CA THR A 5 39.40 -5.52 9.29
C THR A 5 38.62 -4.64 8.31
N ALA A 6 39.32 -3.90 7.45
CA ALA A 6 38.72 -3.05 6.42
C ALA A 6 38.00 -3.88 5.33
N GLU A 7 38.63 -4.98 4.84
CA GLU A 7 38.00 -5.90 3.89
C GLU A 7 36.76 -6.57 4.49
N THR A 8 36.82 -6.98 5.75
CA THR A 8 35.68 -7.56 6.46
C THR A 8 34.52 -6.57 6.60
N ASN A 9 34.81 -5.30 6.91
CA ASN A 9 33.79 -4.25 7.01
C ASN A 9 33.15 -3.95 5.64
N GLN A 10 33.92 -3.95 4.56
CA GLN A 10 33.38 -3.78 3.20
C GLN A 10 32.48 -4.94 2.78
N ASP A 11 32.86 -6.19 3.08
CA ASP A 11 32.03 -7.37 2.83
C ASP A 11 30.72 -7.30 3.59
N ILE A 12 30.76 -6.94 4.87
CA ILE A 12 29.54 -6.78 5.69
C ILE A 12 28.64 -5.67 5.14
N ALA A 13 29.20 -4.51 4.83
CA ALA A 13 28.44 -3.40 4.27
C ALA A 13 27.76 -3.78 2.94
N TYR A 14 28.46 -4.52 2.08
CA TYR A 14 27.91 -5.04 0.83
C TYR A 14 26.72 -5.98 1.09
N LEU A 15 26.86 -6.97 1.99
CA LEU A 15 25.80 -7.92 2.32
C LEU A 15 24.59 -7.23 2.95
N LEU A 16 24.79 -6.23 3.81
CA LEU A 16 23.72 -5.44 4.41
C LEU A 16 22.98 -4.59 3.37
N SER A 17 23.67 -4.12 2.35
CA SER A 17 23.10 -3.26 1.31
C SER A 17 22.48 -4.02 0.14
N ASN A 18 22.86 -5.29 -0.09
CA ASN A 18 22.47 -6.07 -1.26
C ASN A 18 21.66 -7.33 -0.94
N ASN A 19 21.00 -7.38 0.21
CA ASN A 19 20.07 -8.46 0.52
C ASN A 19 18.64 -8.15 0.08
N LEU A 20 17.83 -9.18 -0.09
CA LEU A 20 16.45 -9.07 -0.56
C LEU A 20 15.61 -8.08 0.26
N SER A 21 15.72 -8.11 1.59
CA SER A 21 14.97 -7.22 2.48
C SER A 21 15.30 -5.74 2.21
N ARG A 22 16.59 -5.44 2.04
CA ARG A 22 17.03 -4.06 1.75
C ARG A 22 16.54 -3.59 0.38
N LEU A 23 16.69 -4.44 -0.64
CA LEU A 23 16.26 -4.11 -2.01
C LEU A 23 14.75 -3.85 -2.08
N LEU A 24 13.94 -4.71 -1.46
CA LEU A 24 12.49 -4.50 -1.39
C LEU A 24 12.14 -3.21 -0.64
N SER A 25 12.80 -2.93 0.49
CA SER A 25 12.57 -1.71 1.27
C SER A 25 12.92 -0.44 0.48
N GLU A 26 14.04 -0.41 -0.22
CA GLU A 26 14.44 0.76 -1.02
C GLU A 26 13.48 1.00 -2.19
N PHE A 27 13.08 -0.09 -2.87
CA PHE A 27 12.13 0.00 -3.98
C PHE A 27 10.77 0.49 -3.51
N SER A 28 10.20 -0.09 -2.44
CA SER A 28 8.93 0.32 -1.86
C SER A 28 8.96 1.77 -1.40
N ARG A 29 10.01 2.17 -0.68
CA ARG A 29 10.16 3.54 -0.16
C ARG A 29 10.23 4.59 -1.28
N ASP A 30 10.96 4.32 -2.36
CA ASP A 30 11.02 5.26 -3.49
C ASP A 30 9.66 5.33 -4.21
N PHE A 31 9.01 4.18 -4.42
CA PHE A 31 7.71 4.09 -5.05
C PHE A 31 6.65 4.89 -4.26
N GLU A 32 6.54 4.65 -2.96
CA GLU A 32 5.64 5.37 -2.06
C GLU A 32 5.92 6.87 -2.06
N ARG A 33 7.19 7.27 -1.93
CA ARG A 33 7.58 8.68 -1.94
C ARG A 33 7.09 9.40 -3.19
N ARG A 34 7.19 8.77 -4.37
CA ARG A 34 6.72 9.34 -5.64
C ARG A 34 5.20 9.47 -5.68
N ILE A 35 4.48 8.47 -5.18
CA ILE A 35 3.03 8.54 -5.08
C ILE A 35 2.61 9.74 -4.21
N TRP A 36 3.20 9.89 -3.03
CA TRP A 36 2.84 10.99 -2.14
C TRP A 36 3.19 12.36 -2.71
N GLN A 37 4.33 12.51 -3.36
CA GLN A 37 4.69 13.75 -4.05
C GLN A 37 3.71 14.09 -5.18
N ALA A 38 3.26 13.12 -5.94
CA ALA A 38 2.31 13.33 -7.01
C ALA A 38 0.90 13.62 -6.50
N LEU A 39 0.46 13.01 -5.40
CA LEU A 39 -0.81 13.31 -4.74
C LEU A 39 -0.81 14.71 -4.13
N ASP A 40 0.27 15.12 -3.47
CA ASP A 40 0.43 16.48 -2.95
C ASP A 40 0.28 17.52 -4.07
N ALA A 41 0.95 17.31 -5.20
CA ALA A 41 0.85 18.16 -6.39
C ALA A 41 -0.55 18.21 -7.02
N ARG A 42 -1.40 17.18 -6.77
CA ARG A 42 -2.80 17.12 -7.20
C ARG A 42 -3.80 17.71 -6.21
N GLY A 43 -3.33 18.31 -5.12
CA GLY A 43 -4.18 18.98 -4.13
C GLY A 43 -4.60 18.11 -2.95
N TYR A 44 -3.84 17.05 -2.65
CA TYR A 44 -4.04 16.20 -1.46
C TYR A 44 -2.89 16.32 -0.44
N PRO A 45 -2.51 17.54 0.02
CA PRO A 45 -1.34 17.75 0.87
C PRO A 45 -1.48 17.16 2.28
N ASP A 46 -2.71 16.93 2.74
CA ASP A 46 -3.01 16.39 4.07
C ASP A 46 -3.00 14.86 4.12
N ILE A 47 -2.96 14.20 2.95
CA ILE A 47 -2.89 12.74 2.88
C ILE A 47 -1.46 12.27 3.17
N ARG A 48 -1.34 11.31 4.07
CA ARG A 48 -0.05 10.78 4.56
C ARG A 48 0.12 9.32 4.18
N PRO A 49 1.38 8.83 4.13
CA PRO A 49 1.66 7.40 3.90
C PRO A 49 0.87 6.44 4.79
N SER A 50 0.66 6.80 6.07
CA SER A 50 -0.13 5.98 7.00
C SER A 50 -1.59 5.77 6.56
N HIS A 51 -2.17 6.70 5.81
CA HIS A 51 -3.54 6.60 5.31
C HIS A 51 -3.70 5.56 4.19
N SER A 52 -2.58 5.12 3.55
CA SER A 52 -2.62 4.05 2.55
C SER A 52 -3.20 2.75 3.10
N ALA A 53 -2.93 2.46 4.38
CA ALA A 53 -3.49 1.30 5.06
C ALA A 53 -5.04 1.27 5.05
N VAL A 54 -5.69 2.42 5.01
CA VAL A 54 -7.14 2.52 4.88
C VAL A 54 -7.56 2.33 3.43
N PHE A 55 -7.05 3.15 2.51
CA PHE A 55 -7.51 3.16 1.11
C PHE A 55 -7.19 1.86 0.36
N ALA A 56 -6.04 1.23 0.64
CA ALA A 56 -5.67 -0.03 0.01
C ALA A 56 -6.53 -1.23 0.48
N ASN A 57 -7.26 -1.11 1.61
CA ASN A 57 -7.98 -2.23 2.21
C ASN A 57 -9.50 -1.99 2.34
N LEU A 58 -9.99 -0.77 2.06
CA LEU A 58 -11.40 -0.42 2.23
C LEU A 58 -12.28 -0.87 1.05
N GLY A 59 -11.80 -0.69 -0.20
CA GLY A 59 -12.62 -0.90 -1.39
C GLY A 59 -13.76 0.10 -1.51
N LEU A 60 -14.73 -0.19 -2.38
CA LEU A 60 -15.90 0.67 -2.61
C LEU A 60 -17.11 0.33 -1.73
N GLY A 61 -17.06 -0.80 -1.02
CA GLY A 61 -18.11 -1.23 -0.09
C GLY A 61 -17.94 -0.65 1.31
N ALA A 62 -18.89 -1.01 2.18
CA ALA A 62 -18.78 -0.72 3.61
C ALA A 62 -18.04 -1.87 4.32
N VAL A 63 -17.12 -1.53 5.22
CA VAL A 63 -16.25 -2.50 5.92
C VAL A 63 -16.21 -2.17 7.40
N ARG A 64 -16.28 -3.18 8.25
CA ARG A 64 -16.15 -3.02 9.70
C ARG A 64 -14.72 -2.62 10.08
N VAL A 65 -14.58 -1.75 11.07
CA VAL A 65 -13.25 -1.26 11.54
C VAL A 65 -12.32 -2.40 11.94
N THR A 66 -12.86 -3.46 12.55
CA THR A 66 -12.11 -4.65 12.96
C THR A 66 -11.53 -5.38 11.76
N GLU A 67 -12.35 -5.61 10.74
CA GLU A 67 -11.95 -6.27 9.51
C GLU A 67 -10.93 -5.43 8.72
N LEU A 68 -11.13 -4.10 8.67
CA LEU A 68 -10.18 -3.20 8.01
C LEU A 68 -8.82 -3.19 8.71
N ALA A 69 -8.78 -3.24 10.04
CA ALA A 69 -7.56 -3.34 10.82
C ALA A 69 -6.83 -4.68 10.58
N GLU A 70 -7.58 -5.76 10.46
CA GLU A 70 -7.07 -7.10 10.17
C GLU A 70 -6.45 -7.17 8.78
N ARG A 71 -7.16 -6.72 7.73
CA ARG A 71 -6.66 -6.63 6.35
C ARG A 71 -5.39 -5.79 6.25
N ALA A 72 -5.35 -4.66 6.93
CA ALA A 72 -4.21 -3.74 6.93
C ALA A 72 -3.07 -4.18 7.86
N GLN A 73 -3.25 -5.25 8.64
CA GLN A 73 -2.29 -5.75 9.63
C GLN A 73 -1.83 -4.69 10.64
N VAL A 74 -2.76 -3.86 11.08
CA VAL A 74 -2.54 -2.84 12.11
C VAL A 74 -3.46 -3.08 13.31
N THR A 75 -3.13 -2.46 14.43
CA THR A 75 -4.02 -2.52 15.61
C THR A 75 -5.32 -1.74 15.34
N GLN A 76 -6.43 -2.16 15.95
CA GLN A 76 -7.70 -1.44 15.88
C GLN A 76 -7.58 0.00 16.37
N GLN A 77 -6.71 0.26 17.35
CA GLN A 77 -6.45 1.60 17.86
C GLN A 77 -5.76 2.48 16.78
N ALA A 78 -4.75 1.94 16.09
CA ALA A 78 -4.07 2.64 15.00
C ALA A 78 -5.04 2.91 13.84
N MET A 79 -5.81 1.91 13.43
CA MET A 79 -6.85 2.06 12.41
C MET A 79 -7.87 3.12 12.82
N GLY A 80 -8.36 3.09 14.05
CA GLY A 80 -9.31 4.06 14.57
C GLY A 80 -8.79 5.51 14.55
N LYS A 81 -7.48 5.71 14.76
CA LYS A 81 -6.83 7.04 14.66
C LYS A 81 -6.81 7.54 13.22
N MET A 82 -6.37 6.70 12.28
CA MET A 82 -6.34 7.04 10.84
C MET A 82 -7.75 7.38 10.31
N LEU A 83 -8.73 6.57 10.68
CA LEU A 83 -10.13 6.79 10.28
C LEU A 83 -10.69 8.10 10.82
N LYS A 84 -10.37 8.50 12.06
CA LYS A 84 -10.78 9.80 12.60
C LYS A 84 -10.18 10.97 11.83
N GLU A 85 -8.92 10.86 11.41
CA GLU A 85 -8.26 11.87 10.59
C GLU A 85 -8.93 11.99 9.22
N LEU A 86 -9.15 10.86 8.53
CA LEU A 86 -9.81 10.80 7.22
C LEU A 86 -11.27 11.24 7.26
N GLU A 87 -12.00 10.91 8.32
CA GLU A 87 -13.39 11.35 8.54
C GLU A 87 -13.45 12.88 8.71
N ARG A 88 -12.53 13.46 9.50
CA ARG A 88 -12.41 14.92 9.66
C ARG A 88 -12.07 15.64 8.35
N MET A 89 -11.30 14.99 7.47
CA MET A 89 -10.97 15.50 6.14
C MET A 89 -12.09 15.25 5.11
N GLY A 90 -13.10 14.46 5.45
CA GLY A 90 -14.25 14.20 4.60
C GLY A 90 -14.08 13.08 3.58
N TYR A 91 -13.02 12.27 3.65
CA TYR A 91 -12.74 11.18 2.71
C TYR A 91 -13.45 9.87 3.05
N VAL A 92 -13.77 9.65 4.33
CA VAL A 92 -14.54 8.49 4.78
C VAL A 92 -15.70 8.93 5.65
N ALA A 93 -16.73 8.09 5.71
CA ALA A 93 -17.87 8.25 6.62
C ALA A 93 -18.06 6.97 7.42
N ARG A 94 -18.62 7.13 8.62
CA ARG A 94 -19.05 6.02 9.48
C ARG A 94 -20.54 5.90 9.44
N ASP A 95 -21.02 4.74 9.06
CA ASP A 95 -22.42 4.39 9.17
C ASP A 95 -22.62 3.40 10.33
N VAL A 96 -23.80 3.41 10.90
CA VAL A 96 -24.21 2.40 11.88
C VAL A 96 -24.75 1.23 11.09
N ASP A 97 -24.20 0.03 11.31
CA ASP A 97 -24.73 -1.20 10.71
C ASP A 97 -26.24 -1.32 11.04
N SER A 98 -27.05 -1.58 10.02
CA SER A 98 -28.51 -1.72 10.16
C SER A 98 -28.91 -2.90 11.02
N ASP A 99 -28.10 -3.96 11.03
CA ASP A 99 -28.40 -5.22 11.72
C ASP A 99 -27.77 -5.27 13.12
N ASP A 100 -26.63 -4.61 13.33
CA ASP A 100 -25.98 -4.44 14.62
C ASP A 100 -25.62 -2.97 14.87
N LYS A 101 -26.49 -2.27 15.63
CA LYS A 101 -26.27 -0.86 16.02
C LYS A 101 -24.96 -0.59 16.74
N ARG A 102 -24.20 -1.61 17.14
CA ARG A 102 -22.88 -1.50 17.76
C ARG A 102 -21.73 -1.60 16.75
N ALA A 103 -21.98 -2.21 15.59
CA ALA A 103 -20.99 -2.32 14.53
C ALA A 103 -20.98 -1.01 13.73
N LYS A 104 -19.80 -0.41 13.64
CA LYS A 104 -19.57 0.78 12.80
C LYS A 104 -18.90 0.35 11.52
N GLU A 105 -19.56 0.58 10.41
CA GLU A 105 -19.02 0.39 9.09
C GLU A 105 -18.38 1.68 8.57
N ILE A 106 -17.32 1.52 7.82
CA ILE A 106 -16.61 2.61 7.17
C ILE A 106 -16.84 2.49 5.67
N ARG A 107 -17.14 3.59 5.03
CA ARG A 107 -17.23 3.69 3.57
C ARG A 107 -16.50 4.93 3.07
N LEU A 108 -16.12 4.92 1.81
CA LEU A 108 -15.64 6.11 1.13
C LEU A 108 -16.80 7.10 0.92
N THR A 109 -16.51 8.38 1.03
CA THR A 109 -17.35 9.46 0.54
C THR A 109 -17.10 9.73 -0.95
N GLU A 110 -17.85 10.60 -1.58
CA GLU A 110 -17.57 11.04 -2.95
C GLU A 110 -16.14 11.62 -3.10
N PRO A 111 -15.68 12.56 -2.25
CA PRO A 111 -14.28 12.98 -2.24
C PRO A 111 -13.28 11.86 -1.98
N GLY A 112 -13.65 10.87 -1.18
CA GLY A 112 -12.81 9.68 -0.95
C GLY A 112 -12.67 8.81 -2.19
N ILE A 113 -13.72 8.65 -2.96
CA ILE A 113 -13.70 7.92 -4.25
C ILE A 113 -12.85 8.67 -5.27
N GLU A 114 -12.97 10.00 -5.34
CA GLU A 114 -12.12 10.84 -6.21
C GLU A 114 -10.63 10.67 -5.84
N LEU A 115 -10.28 10.77 -4.56
CA LEU A 115 -8.91 10.55 -4.09
C LEU A 115 -8.38 9.17 -4.47
N VAL A 116 -9.17 8.10 -4.29
CA VAL A 116 -8.75 6.74 -4.68
C VAL A 116 -8.55 6.65 -6.19
N THR A 117 -9.42 7.24 -6.98
CA THR A 117 -9.31 7.26 -8.45
C THR A 117 -8.05 7.99 -8.89
N ASP A 118 -7.76 9.16 -8.33
CA ASP A 118 -6.53 9.90 -8.58
C ASP A 118 -5.29 9.14 -8.13
N SER A 119 -5.38 8.43 -7.00
CA SER A 119 -4.28 7.59 -6.52
C SER A 119 -3.94 6.46 -7.48
N LEU A 120 -4.94 5.83 -8.09
CA LEU A 120 -4.71 4.79 -9.12
C LEU A 120 -4.04 5.36 -10.37
N ALA A 121 -4.45 6.55 -10.81
CA ALA A 121 -3.80 7.25 -11.93
C ALA A 121 -2.34 7.60 -11.60
N VAL A 122 -2.07 8.07 -10.38
CA VAL A 122 -0.70 8.33 -9.89
C VAL A 122 0.15 7.06 -9.88
N VAL A 123 -0.41 5.95 -9.40
CA VAL A 123 0.30 4.66 -9.40
C VAL A 123 0.71 4.27 -10.82
N ASP A 124 -0.18 4.46 -11.81
CA ASP A 124 0.12 4.13 -13.21
C ASP A 124 1.20 5.06 -13.81
N GLU A 125 1.17 6.34 -13.49
CA GLU A 125 2.24 7.29 -13.86
C GLU A 125 3.60 6.90 -13.27
N VAL A 126 3.64 6.54 -11.99
CA VAL A 126 4.85 6.06 -11.32
C VAL A 126 5.34 4.77 -11.96
N ARG A 127 4.45 3.83 -12.30
CA ARG A 127 4.79 2.61 -13.07
C ARG A 127 5.45 2.96 -14.40
N GLY A 128 4.91 3.93 -15.16
CA GLY A 128 5.51 4.41 -16.40
C GLY A 128 6.92 4.97 -16.22
N HIS A 129 7.16 5.72 -15.12
CA HIS A 129 8.50 6.19 -14.77
C HIS A 129 9.48 5.02 -14.52
N TYR A 130 9.05 4.00 -13.77
CA TYR A 130 9.88 2.81 -13.52
C TYR A 130 10.14 2.01 -14.78
N ALA A 131 9.11 1.81 -15.61
CA ALA A 131 9.26 1.12 -16.89
C ALA A 131 10.37 1.75 -17.75
N THR A 132 10.40 3.09 -17.83
CA THR A 132 11.45 3.83 -18.57
C THR A 132 12.85 3.53 -18.02
N LYS A 133 13.01 3.33 -16.71
CA LYS A 133 14.31 3.07 -16.06
C LYS A 133 14.73 1.61 -16.10
N LEU A 134 13.77 0.69 -16.15
CA LEU A 134 14.00 -0.76 -16.10
C LEU A 134 14.11 -1.41 -17.49
N GLY A 135 14.08 -0.63 -18.57
CA GLY A 135 14.21 -1.17 -19.92
C GLY A 135 12.88 -1.44 -20.64
N GLY A 136 11.79 -0.91 -20.12
CA GLY A 136 10.46 -0.96 -20.74
C GLY A 136 9.37 -1.56 -19.85
N MET A 137 8.12 -1.40 -20.28
CA MET A 137 6.95 -1.88 -19.52
C MET A 137 6.99 -3.41 -19.34
N GLN A 138 7.46 -4.17 -20.32
CA GLN A 138 7.56 -5.63 -20.21
C GLN A 138 8.46 -6.09 -19.07
N GLU A 139 9.57 -5.39 -18.80
CA GLU A 139 10.47 -5.74 -17.70
C GLU A 139 9.84 -5.41 -16.35
N LEU A 140 9.10 -4.31 -16.25
CA LEU A 140 8.34 -3.99 -15.05
C LEU A 140 7.24 -5.04 -14.80
N GLU A 141 6.47 -5.42 -15.82
CA GLU A 141 5.42 -6.45 -15.73
C GLU A 141 5.96 -7.82 -15.29
N LYS A 142 7.16 -8.20 -15.75
CA LYS A 142 7.84 -9.43 -15.27
C LYS A 142 8.15 -9.36 -13.78
N LEU A 143 8.64 -8.22 -13.31
CA LEU A 143 8.90 -7.99 -11.89
C LEU A 143 7.62 -8.08 -11.07
N GLU A 144 6.55 -7.39 -11.51
CA GLU A 144 5.25 -7.42 -10.86
C GLU A 144 4.66 -8.84 -10.81
N ALA A 145 4.77 -9.60 -11.90
CA ALA A 145 4.30 -10.98 -11.98
C ALA A 145 5.07 -11.88 -11.00
N SER A 146 6.38 -11.72 -10.90
CA SER A 146 7.22 -12.49 -9.97
C SER A 146 6.87 -12.20 -8.52
N LEU A 147 6.66 -10.93 -8.18
CA LEU A 147 6.24 -10.53 -6.83
C LEU A 147 4.84 -11.04 -6.49
N ARG A 148 3.88 -10.95 -7.42
CA ARG A 148 2.52 -11.47 -7.25
C ARG A 148 2.52 -12.99 -7.02
N ASP A 149 3.32 -13.73 -7.77
CA ASP A 149 3.47 -15.18 -7.59
C ASP A 149 4.10 -15.52 -6.23
N ALA A 150 5.10 -14.76 -5.79
CA ALA A 150 5.72 -14.92 -4.48
C ALA A 150 4.72 -14.64 -3.34
N VAL A 151 3.96 -13.55 -3.42
CA VAL A 151 2.92 -13.20 -2.42
C VAL A 151 1.91 -14.34 -2.28
N ARG A 152 1.41 -14.87 -3.41
CA ARG A 152 0.45 -15.97 -3.42
C ARG A 152 1.03 -17.27 -2.86
N LYS A 153 2.24 -17.66 -3.27
CA LYS A 153 2.89 -18.90 -2.81
C LYS A 153 3.27 -18.88 -1.34
N LEU A 154 3.54 -17.70 -0.80
CA LEU A 154 3.87 -17.49 0.61
C LEU A 154 2.64 -17.20 1.46
N GLU A 155 1.44 -17.21 0.86
CA GLU A 155 0.17 -16.92 1.55
C GLU A 155 0.21 -15.58 2.32
N LEU A 156 0.84 -14.55 1.72
CA LEU A 156 0.98 -13.21 2.31
C LEU A 156 -0.22 -12.30 2.01
N ASP A 157 -1.23 -12.81 1.32
CA ASP A 157 -2.38 -12.05 0.87
C ASP A 157 -3.51 -12.13 1.90
N TYR A 158 -3.89 -10.99 2.44
CA TYR A 158 -4.97 -10.84 3.44
C TYR A 158 -6.22 -10.21 2.84
N LEU A 159 -6.21 -9.98 1.53
CA LEU A 159 -7.34 -9.41 0.82
C LEU A 159 -8.39 -10.48 0.48
N PRO A 160 -9.66 -10.09 0.29
CA PRO A 160 -10.68 -11.01 -0.21
C PRO A 160 -10.25 -11.63 -1.55
N GLU A 161 -10.54 -12.92 -1.76
CA GLU A 161 -10.20 -13.62 -3.02
C GLU A 161 -10.71 -12.91 -4.26
N SER A 162 -11.91 -12.31 -4.19
CA SER A 162 -12.50 -11.52 -5.27
C SER A 162 -11.69 -10.27 -5.67
N TRP A 163 -10.81 -9.78 -4.81
CA TRP A 163 -9.92 -8.66 -5.12
C TRP A 163 -8.61 -9.10 -5.76
N VAL A 164 -8.19 -10.33 -5.46
CA VAL A 164 -6.94 -10.91 -5.97
C VAL A 164 -7.17 -11.60 -7.32
N ASP A 165 -8.32 -12.24 -7.49
CA ASP A 165 -8.73 -12.92 -8.72
C ASP A 165 -10.20 -12.62 -9.04
N PRO A 166 -10.47 -11.58 -9.86
CA PRO A 166 -11.84 -11.19 -10.24
C PRO A 166 -12.66 -12.28 -10.95
N GLN A 167 -12.01 -13.35 -11.43
CA GLN A 167 -12.68 -14.47 -12.09
C GLN A 167 -13.19 -15.54 -11.11
N ARG A 168 -12.85 -15.42 -9.83
CA ARG A 168 -13.26 -16.36 -8.77
C ARG A 168 -14.39 -15.85 -7.88
N GLY A 169 -14.92 -14.66 -8.17
CA GLY A 169 -16.04 -14.06 -7.43
C GLY A 169 -17.39 -14.29 -8.07
#